data_f5993a99c620a9a2d15351b3a3d48303
#
_entry.id   f5993a99c620a9a2d15351b3a3d48303
#
_cell.length_a   1.000
_cell.length_b   1.000
_cell.length_c   1.000
_cell.angle_alpha   90.00
_cell.angle_beta   90.00
_cell.angle_gamma   90.00
#
_symmetry.space_group_name_H-M   'P 1'
#
loop_
_entity.id
_entity.type
_entity.pdbx_description
1 polymer ?
#
loop_
_entity_poly.entity_id
_entity_poly.type
_entity_poly.pdbx_seq_one_letter_code
_entity_poly.pdbx_strand_id
1 'polypeptide(L)'
;MKKILTLFISLMMTCISVFSQEKELKLNPAYSDIKVDKDNKTIEKLLSKDKKVVDKTVKEVLKNLDSYNPSVLYVLSNVYFQENKDEASRIFYIGQLRARIDANICQDISAREAVSLLNEQFGYLINTYTFQNVENLERIVNDAIEYVKKNDVRYDRRWINLHGMKSYVFEEGGKPYTEPEEKWPEIINSTIDSYSKGFLGALESIKNKN
;
A
#
# COMPACT_ATOMS: atom_id res chain seq x y z
N MET A 1 17.32 13.24 11.55
CA MET A 1 16.36 12.33 10.90
C MET A 1 16.02 11.07 11.72
N LYS A 2 16.98 10.41 12.42
CA LYS A 2 16.69 9.23 13.27
C LYS A 2 15.70 9.46 14.44
N LYS A 3 15.62 10.68 14.98
CA LYS A 3 14.73 10.99 16.13
C LYS A 3 13.24 11.18 15.76
N ILE A 4 12.93 11.51 14.51
CA ILE A 4 11.55 11.74 14.06
C ILE A 4 10.83 10.40 13.81
N LEU A 5 11.53 9.41 13.28
CA LEU A 5 10.96 8.08 13.03
C LEU A 5 10.60 7.33 14.32
N THR A 6 11.43 7.50 15.38
CA THR A 6 11.16 6.88 16.70
C THR A 6 9.97 7.53 17.40
N LEU A 7 9.70 8.81 17.15
CA LEU A 7 8.57 9.54 17.75
C LEU A 7 7.22 9.11 17.14
N PHE A 8 7.18 8.79 15.83
CA PHE A 8 5.95 8.36 15.15
C PHE A 8 5.53 6.94 15.52
N ILE A 9 6.47 6.02 15.69
CA ILE A 9 6.17 4.66 16.18
C ILE A 9 5.69 4.72 17.65
N SER A 10 6.23 5.62 18.45
CA SER A 10 5.80 5.86 19.84
C SER A 10 4.41 6.53 19.90
N LEU A 11 4.08 7.41 18.97
CA LEU A 11 2.77 8.11 18.96
C LEU A 11 1.63 7.16 18.55
N MET A 12 1.89 6.17 17.69
CA MET A 12 0.93 5.11 17.38
C MET A 12 0.68 4.18 18.59
N MET A 13 1.67 3.98 19.47
CA MET A 13 1.52 3.22 20.71
C MET A 13 0.91 4.03 21.85
N THR A 14 1.01 5.35 21.88
CA THR A 14 0.52 6.16 23.01
C THR A 14 -0.93 6.62 22.88
N CYS A 15 -1.57 6.57 21.71
CA CYS A 15 -3.01 6.76 21.58
C CYS A 15 -3.86 5.60 22.13
N ILE A 16 -3.24 4.47 22.46
CA ILE A 16 -3.92 3.27 23.03
C ILE A 16 -4.06 3.36 24.56
N SER A 17 -3.42 4.31 25.23
CA SER A 17 -3.31 4.31 26.69
C SER A 17 -4.27 5.24 27.46
N VAL A 18 -5.31 5.81 26.85
CA VAL A 18 -6.21 6.78 27.52
C VAL A 18 -7.63 6.28 27.77
N PHE A 19 -7.99 5.05 27.40
CA PHE A 19 -9.26 4.48 27.83
C PHE A 19 -9.04 3.18 28.62
N SER A 20 -9.08 3.28 29.93
CA SER A 20 -9.12 2.14 30.85
C SER A 20 -10.48 1.44 30.77
N GLN A 21 -10.58 0.55 29.88
CA GLN A 21 -11.19 -0.76 29.80
C GLN A 21 -10.74 -1.31 28.45
N GLU A 22 -9.55 -1.96 28.44
CA GLU A 22 -9.08 -2.73 27.31
C GLU A 22 -10.06 -3.89 27.07
N LYS A 23 -11.15 -3.60 26.38
CA LYS A 23 -11.81 -4.62 25.59
C LYS A 23 -10.83 -4.89 24.45
N GLU A 24 -10.02 -5.93 24.58
CA GLU A 24 -9.19 -6.41 23.48
C GLU A 24 -10.06 -6.45 22.23
N LEU A 25 -9.82 -5.54 21.29
CA LEU A 25 -10.51 -5.54 20.01
C LEU A 25 -10.09 -6.83 19.30
N LYS A 26 -10.90 -7.87 19.42
CA LYS A 26 -10.64 -9.16 18.78
C LYS A 26 -11.03 -9.06 17.34
N LEU A 27 -10.09 -9.42 16.47
CA LEU A 27 -10.35 -9.58 15.05
C LEU A 27 -11.48 -10.62 14.88
N ASN A 28 -12.43 -10.32 14.00
CA ASN A 28 -13.50 -11.25 13.62
C ASN A 28 -12.85 -12.54 13.08
N PRO A 29 -13.20 -13.74 13.62
CA PRO A 29 -12.63 -15.00 13.17
C PRO A 29 -12.73 -15.25 11.66
N ALA A 30 -13.73 -14.67 10.98
CA ALA A 30 -13.90 -14.73 9.53
C ALA A 30 -12.73 -14.12 8.73
N TYR A 31 -11.89 -13.31 9.38
CA TYR A 31 -10.72 -12.67 8.78
C TYR A 31 -9.41 -13.41 9.09
N SER A 32 -9.46 -14.47 9.91
CA SER A 32 -8.26 -15.20 10.37
C SER A 32 -7.53 -15.97 9.25
N ASP A 33 -8.19 -16.23 8.12
CA ASP A 33 -7.62 -16.91 6.96
C ASP A 33 -6.88 -15.98 6.01
N ILE A 34 -6.94 -14.65 6.21
CA ILE A 34 -6.26 -13.66 5.39
C ILE A 34 -4.75 -13.73 5.64
N LYS A 35 -3.98 -13.99 4.57
CA LYS A 35 -2.55 -14.29 4.64
C LYS A 35 -1.71 -13.03 4.55
N VAL A 36 -1.29 -12.48 5.70
CA VAL A 36 -0.43 -11.28 5.79
C VAL A 36 0.89 -11.50 6.57
N ASP A 37 1.08 -12.66 7.19
CA ASP A 37 2.27 -12.91 8.03
C ASP A 37 3.60 -12.74 7.31
N LYS A 38 3.65 -13.18 6.04
CA LYS A 38 4.84 -13.01 5.19
C LYS A 38 5.14 -11.53 4.98
N ASP A 39 4.11 -10.76 4.68
CA ASP A 39 4.23 -9.33 4.40
C ASP A 39 4.66 -8.56 5.64
N ASN A 40 4.04 -8.82 6.79
CA ASN A 40 4.40 -8.22 8.08
C ASN A 40 5.86 -8.50 8.46
N LYS A 41 6.31 -9.77 8.37
CA LYS A 41 7.72 -10.13 8.59
C LYS A 41 8.67 -9.48 7.59
N THR A 42 8.23 -9.25 6.37
CA THR A 42 9.04 -8.56 5.35
C THR A 42 9.18 -7.07 5.67
N ILE A 43 8.11 -6.42 6.12
CA ILE A 43 8.14 -5.04 6.61
C ILE A 43 9.10 -4.89 7.80
N GLU A 44 9.03 -5.79 8.79
CA GLU A 44 9.95 -5.80 9.93
C GLU A 44 11.42 -5.88 9.49
N LYS A 45 11.72 -6.74 8.50
CA LYS A 45 13.07 -6.88 7.94
C LYS A 45 13.51 -5.63 7.16
N LEU A 46 12.64 -5.02 6.38
CA LEU A 46 12.91 -3.77 5.65
C LEU A 46 13.19 -2.61 6.61
N LEU A 47 12.58 -2.61 7.78
CA LEU A 47 12.75 -1.61 8.83
C LEU A 47 13.84 -1.97 9.87
N SER A 48 14.57 -3.07 9.66
CA SER A 48 15.62 -3.53 10.56
C SER A 48 16.76 -2.52 10.68
N LYS A 49 17.42 -2.49 11.85
CA LYS A 49 18.66 -1.75 12.07
C LYS A 49 19.87 -2.42 11.42
N ASP A 50 19.78 -3.72 11.13
CA ASP A 50 20.84 -4.48 10.45
C ASP A 50 20.77 -4.24 8.94
N LYS A 51 21.72 -3.46 8.43
CA LYS A 51 21.81 -3.14 7.00
C LYS A 51 21.88 -4.39 6.12
N LYS A 52 22.54 -5.47 6.56
CA LYS A 52 22.65 -6.71 5.76
C LYS A 52 21.28 -7.36 5.60
N VAL A 53 20.44 -7.33 6.65
CA VAL A 53 19.07 -7.82 6.60
C VAL A 53 18.25 -6.99 5.64
N VAL A 54 18.36 -5.66 5.73
CA VAL A 54 17.66 -4.72 4.84
C VAL A 54 18.06 -4.96 3.38
N ASP A 55 19.36 -4.93 3.06
CA ASP A 55 19.88 -5.07 1.69
C ASP A 55 19.47 -6.42 1.06
N LYS A 56 19.50 -7.51 1.86
CA LYS A 56 19.03 -8.82 1.41
C LYS A 56 17.55 -8.81 1.11
N THR A 57 16.75 -8.22 2.00
CA THR A 57 15.28 -8.18 1.85
C THR A 57 14.87 -7.30 0.68
N VAL A 58 15.52 -6.13 0.48
CA VAL A 58 15.31 -5.28 -0.69
C VAL A 58 15.49 -6.09 -1.99
N LYS A 59 16.63 -6.82 -2.12
CA LYS A 59 16.90 -7.65 -3.30
C LYS A 59 15.87 -8.75 -3.51
N GLU A 60 15.37 -9.34 -2.43
CA GLU A 60 14.35 -10.39 -2.48
C GLU A 60 13.01 -9.82 -2.97
N VAL A 61 12.57 -8.68 -2.41
CA VAL A 61 11.28 -8.07 -2.77
C VAL A 61 11.32 -7.53 -4.19
N LEU A 62 12.41 -6.86 -4.61
CA LEU A 62 12.58 -6.34 -5.98
C LEU A 62 12.43 -7.43 -7.06
N LYS A 63 12.85 -8.67 -6.78
CA LYS A 63 12.71 -9.80 -7.71
C LYS A 63 11.29 -10.35 -7.79
N ASN A 64 10.43 -10.04 -6.82
CA ASN A 64 9.15 -10.70 -6.64
C ASN A 64 8.05 -9.73 -6.20
N LEU A 65 7.99 -8.51 -6.76
CA LEU A 65 7.03 -7.46 -6.37
C LEU A 65 5.57 -7.96 -6.31
N ASP A 66 5.20 -8.90 -7.19
CA ASP A 66 3.84 -9.44 -7.28
C ASP A 66 3.46 -10.39 -6.13
N SER A 67 4.46 -10.82 -5.35
CA SER A 67 4.26 -11.74 -4.22
C SER A 67 4.07 -11.03 -2.89
N TYR A 68 4.04 -9.69 -2.89
CA TYR A 68 3.94 -8.86 -1.69
C TYR A 68 2.79 -7.88 -1.82
N ASN A 69 2.04 -7.70 -0.73
CA ASN A 69 0.95 -6.76 -0.72
C ASN A 69 1.44 -5.30 -0.81
N PRO A 70 0.56 -4.35 -1.14
CA PRO A 70 0.92 -2.94 -1.27
C PRO A 70 1.67 -2.32 -0.09
N SER A 71 1.38 -2.72 1.15
CA SER A 71 2.07 -2.17 2.34
C SER A 71 3.58 -2.39 2.27
N VAL A 72 4.01 -3.58 1.80
CA VAL A 72 5.43 -3.89 1.61
C VAL A 72 6.04 -3.00 0.52
N LEU A 73 5.31 -2.74 -0.57
CA LEU A 73 5.80 -1.91 -1.69
C LEU A 73 5.97 -0.45 -1.25
N TYR A 74 5.07 0.08 -0.44
CA TYR A 74 5.20 1.41 0.13
C TYR A 74 6.44 1.54 1.02
N VAL A 75 6.67 0.58 1.91
CA VAL A 75 7.87 0.57 2.77
C VAL A 75 9.13 0.42 1.92
N LEU A 76 9.14 -0.54 0.97
CA LEU A 76 10.27 -0.76 0.07
C LEU A 76 10.63 0.51 -0.70
N SER A 77 9.65 1.23 -1.24
CA SER A 77 9.89 2.45 -2.01
C SER A 77 10.68 3.48 -1.20
N ASN A 78 10.35 3.67 0.06
CA ASN A 78 11.05 4.61 0.93
C ASN A 78 12.46 4.13 1.35
N VAL A 79 12.60 2.83 1.63
CA VAL A 79 13.89 2.22 1.98
C VAL A 79 14.88 2.27 0.81
N TYR A 80 14.38 1.99 -0.39
CA TYR A 80 15.20 1.91 -1.62
C TYR A 80 15.44 3.27 -2.29
N PHE A 81 14.75 4.33 -1.85
CA PHE A 81 14.77 5.65 -2.50
C PHE A 81 16.17 6.25 -2.67
N GLN A 82 17.06 6.08 -1.69
CA GLN A 82 18.41 6.65 -1.77
C GLN A 82 19.30 5.92 -2.78
N GLU A 83 18.99 4.66 -3.10
CA GLU A 83 19.77 3.86 -4.06
C GLU A 83 19.31 4.11 -5.49
N ASN A 84 17.99 4.18 -5.73
CA ASN A 84 17.42 4.44 -7.05
C ASN A 84 16.06 5.15 -6.92
N LYS A 85 16.06 6.46 -7.10
CA LYS A 85 14.87 7.30 -6.91
C LYS A 85 13.76 7.00 -7.90
N ASP A 86 14.09 6.79 -9.18
CA ASP A 86 13.10 6.51 -10.22
C ASP A 86 12.43 5.15 -10.00
N GLU A 87 13.22 4.12 -9.73
CA GLU A 87 12.68 2.78 -9.47
C GLU A 87 11.89 2.73 -8.16
N ALA A 88 12.35 3.40 -7.11
CA ALA A 88 11.63 3.54 -5.86
C ALA A 88 10.28 4.24 -6.07
N SER A 89 10.25 5.29 -6.90
CA SER A 89 9.01 5.98 -7.26
C SER A 89 8.08 5.08 -8.07
N ARG A 90 8.61 4.33 -9.02
CA ARG A 90 7.82 3.35 -9.79
C ARG A 90 7.18 2.31 -8.87
N ILE A 91 7.94 1.78 -7.91
CA ILE A 91 7.43 0.80 -6.92
C ILE A 91 6.33 1.42 -6.06
N PHE A 92 6.49 2.68 -5.64
CA PHE A 92 5.47 3.42 -4.90
C PHE A 92 4.15 3.50 -5.69
N TYR A 93 4.20 3.89 -6.98
CA TYR A 93 2.99 4.01 -7.81
C TYR A 93 2.38 2.64 -8.16
N ILE A 94 3.18 1.56 -8.29
CA ILE A 94 2.67 0.19 -8.35
C ILE A 94 1.90 -0.15 -7.07
N GLY A 95 2.48 0.11 -5.90
CA GLY A 95 1.84 -0.10 -4.61
C GLY A 95 0.55 0.70 -4.47
N GLN A 96 0.56 1.98 -4.86
CA GLN A 96 -0.59 2.87 -4.82
C GLN A 96 -1.76 2.37 -5.68
N LEU A 97 -1.48 1.97 -6.92
CA LEU A 97 -2.51 1.47 -7.83
C LEU A 97 -3.08 0.13 -7.35
N ARG A 98 -2.22 -0.80 -6.90
CA ARG A 98 -2.65 -2.08 -6.34
C ARG A 98 -3.48 -1.91 -5.05
N ALA A 99 -3.09 -1.00 -4.16
CA ALA A 99 -3.87 -0.70 -2.96
C ALA A 99 -5.26 -0.17 -3.29
N ARG A 100 -5.40 0.68 -4.33
CA ARG A 100 -6.71 1.16 -4.82
C ARG A 100 -7.55 0.04 -5.42
N ILE A 101 -6.95 -0.87 -6.18
CA ILE A 101 -7.63 -2.04 -6.72
C ILE A 101 -8.19 -2.88 -5.57
N ASP A 102 -7.36 -3.22 -4.59
CA ASP A 102 -7.74 -4.06 -3.47
C ASP A 102 -8.82 -3.38 -2.60
N ALA A 103 -8.74 -2.05 -2.42
CA ALA A 103 -9.75 -1.26 -1.73
C ALA A 103 -11.10 -1.21 -2.48
N ASN A 104 -11.09 -1.26 -3.81
CA ASN A 104 -12.31 -1.33 -4.61
C ASN A 104 -12.92 -2.74 -4.65
N ILE A 105 -12.12 -3.76 -4.46
CA ILE A 105 -12.59 -5.16 -4.26
C ILE A 105 -13.20 -5.32 -2.87
N CYS A 106 -12.76 -4.55 -1.86
CA CYS A 106 -13.31 -4.59 -0.52
C CYS A 106 -14.67 -3.88 -0.46
N GLN A 107 -15.70 -4.55 0.08
CA GLN A 107 -17.02 -3.97 0.30
C GLN A 107 -17.11 -3.08 1.54
N ASP A 108 -16.15 -3.20 2.46
CA ASP A 108 -16.07 -2.30 3.61
C ASP A 108 -15.41 -0.98 3.21
N ILE A 109 -16.23 0.04 2.97
CA ILE A 109 -15.78 1.38 2.54
C ILE A 109 -14.75 1.97 3.50
N SER A 110 -14.84 1.67 4.81
CA SER A 110 -13.90 2.18 5.80
C SER A 110 -12.48 1.68 5.60
N ALA A 111 -12.29 0.51 4.95
CA ALA A 111 -10.97 -0.02 4.60
C ALA A 111 -10.21 0.86 3.59
N ARG A 112 -10.92 1.72 2.82
CA ARG A 112 -10.31 2.65 1.86
C ARG A 112 -9.39 3.69 2.53
N GLU A 113 -9.63 4.01 3.80
CA GLU A 113 -8.78 4.91 4.57
C GLU A 113 -7.33 4.40 4.69
N ALA A 114 -7.11 3.08 4.63
CA ALA A 114 -5.76 2.52 4.62
C ALA A 114 -4.94 3.02 3.42
N VAL A 115 -5.57 3.22 2.26
CA VAL A 115 -4.90 3.76 1.07
C VAL A 115 -4.48 5.20 1.30
N SER A 116 -5.35 6.02 1.90
CA SER A 116 -5.06 7.42 2.22
C SER A 116 -3.91 7.53 3.22
N LEU A 117 -3.94 6.72 4.29
CA LEU A 117 -2.89 6.68 5.30
C LEU A 117 -1.53 6.24 4.73
N LEU A 118 -1.50 5.22 3.86
CA LEU A 118 -0.26 4.78 3.20
C LEU A 118 0.31 5.88 2.29
N ASN A 119 -0.55 6.59 1.55
CA ASN A 119 -0.12 7.70 0.71
C ASN A 119 0.43 8.86 1.55
N GLU A 120 -0.20 9.20 2.65
CA GLU A 120 0.25 10.26 3.56
C GLU A 120 1.60 9.88 4.19
N GLN A 121 1.71 8.67 4.71
CA GLN A 121 2.90 8.21 5.43
C GLN A 121 4.13 8.07 4.53
N PHE A 122 3.96 7.53 3.31
CA PHE A 122 5.08 7.17 2.43
C PHE A 122 5.23 8.06 1.19
N GLY A 123 4.22 8.90 0.88
CA GLY A 123 4.20 9.67 -0.35
C GLY A 123 5.07 10.91 -0.34
N TYR A 124 5.35 11.52 0.82
CA TYR A 124 6.06 12.80 0.88
C TYR A 124 7.40 12.80 0.16
N LEU A 125 8.25 11.81 0.44
CA LEU A 125 9.58 11.70 -0.15
C LEU A 125 9.53 11.49 -1.66
N ILE A 126 8.66 10.60 -2.11
CA ILE A 126 8.47 10.25 -3.51
C ILE A 126 7.89 11.43 -4.30
N ASN A 127 6.82 12.03 -3.81
CA ASN A 127 6.13 13.13 -4.47
C ASN A 127 7.03 14.37 -4.56
N THR A 128 7.78 14.71 -3.49
CA THR A 128 8.73 15.80 -3.50
C THR A 128 9.79 15.65 -4.60
N TYR A 129 10.22 14.43 -4.88
CA TYR A 129 11.16 14.14 -5.96
C TYR A 129 10.49 14.16 -7.33
N THR A 130 9.40 13.43 -7.50
CA THR A 130 8.82 13.22 -8.83
C THR A 130 8.16 14.47 -9.40
N PHE A 131 7.57 15.33 -8.57
CA PHE A 131 6.96 16.60 -9.03
C PHE A 131 7.96 17.66 -9.44
N GLN A 132 9.28 17.45 -9.25
CA GLN A 132 10.32 18.35 -9.78
C GLN A 132 10.49 18.21 -11.31
N ASN A 133 10.08 17.08 -11.88
CA ASN A 133 10.15 16.82 -13.33
C ASN A 133 8.90 16.06 -13.78
N VAL A 134 7.96 16.79 -14.36
CA VAL A 134 6.63 16.28 -14.74
C VAL A 134 6.71 15.24 -15.84
N GLU A 135 7.63 15.39 -16.81
CA GLU A 135 7.83 14.39 -17.88
C GLU A 135 8.35 13.08 -17.30
N ASN A 136 9.31 13.14 -16.37
CA ASN A 136 9.80 11.94 -15.70
C ASN A 136 8.73 11.29 -14.83
N LEU A 137 7.93 12.08 -14.13
CA LEU A 137 6.79 11.59 -13.35
C LEU A 137 5.79 10.85 -14.24
N GLU A 138 5.43 11.43 -15.41
CA GLU A 138 4.52 10.80 -16.37
C GLU A 138 5.07 9.44 -16.84
N ARG A 139 6.35 9.38 -17.20
CA ARG A 139 7.02 8.14 -17.60
C ARG A 139 6.95 7.09 -16.48
N ILE A 140 7.32 7.46 -15.24
CA ILE A 140 7.33 6.55 -14.08
C ILE A 140 5.93 5.98 -13.80
N VAL A 141 4.91 6.83 -13.87
CA VAL A 141 3.52 6.39 -13.61
C VAL A 141 3.00 5.52 -14.73
N ASN A 142 3.29 5.85 -15.99
CA ASN A 142 2.92 4.99 -17.12
C ASN A 142 3.59 3.61 -17.01
N ASP A 143 4.88 3.55 -16.66
CA ASP A 143 5.60 2.30 -16.42
C ASP A 143 4.96 1.49 -15.28
N ALA A 144 4.52 2.15 -14.21
CA ALA A 144 3.83 1.50 -13.10
C ALA A 144 2.46 0.94 -13.52
N ILE A 145 1.67 1.71 -14.28
CA ILE A 145 0.37 1.27 -14.80
C ILE A 145 0.54 0.06 -15.72
N GLU A 146 1.48 0.12 -16.66
CA GLU A 146 1.75 -0.99 -17.58
C GLU A 146 2.25 -2.23 -16.85
N TYR A 147 3.05 -2.05 -15.78
CA TYR A 147 3.47 -3.16 -14.94
C TYR A 147 2.27 -3.84 -14.27
N VAL A 148 1.35 -3.06 -13.67
CA VAL A 148 0.17 -3.60 -12.99
C VAL A 148 -0.77 -4.31 -13.97
N LYS A 149 -0.92 -3.80 -15.20
CA LYS A 149 -1.73 -4.44 -16.25
C LYS A 149 -1.18 -5.81 -16.68
N LYS A 150 0.15 -5.97 -16.70
CA LYS A 150 0.82 -7.15 -17.26
C LYS A 150 1.13 -8.24 -16.22
N ASN A 151 1.05 -7.92 -14.93
CA ASN A 151 1.51 -8.81 -13.87
C ASN A 151 0.43 -9.05 -12.82
N ASP A 152 -0.10 -10.27 -12.81
CA ASP A 152 -1.02 -10.72 -11.78
C ASP A 152 -0.32 -10.81 -10.41
N VAL A 153 -1.06 -10.53 -9.37
CA VAL A 153 -0.55 -10.60 -8.00
C VAL A 153 -0.67 -12.01 -7.43
N ARG A 154 0.25 -12.34 -6.52
CA ARG A 154 0.32 -13.63 -5.81
C ARG A 154 0.14 -13.49 -4.30
N TYR A 155 -0.11 -12.27 -3.81
CA TYR A 155 -0.49 -12.03 -2.43
C TYR A 155 -2.02 -12.10 -2.27
N ASP A 156 -2.49 -12.21 -1.03
CA ASP A 156 -3.92 -12.21 -0.72
C ASP A 156 -4.47 -10.77 -0.78
N ARG A 157 -5.28 -10.46 -1.82
CA ARG A 157 -5.88 -9.12 -2.03
C ARG A 157 -6.78 -8.68 -0.87
N ARG A 158 -7.23 -9.64 -0.05
CA ARG A 158 -8.10 -9.36 1.09
C ARG A 158 -7.36 -8.71 2.27
N TRP A 159 -6.04 -8.52 2.19
CA TRP A 159 -5.24 -7.85 3.23
C TRP A 159 -5.85 -6.51 3.68
N ILE A 160 -6.45 -5.77 2.74
CA ILE A 160 -7.05 -4.45 2.99
C ILE A 160 -8.28 -4.55 3.91
N ASN A 161 -9.00 -5.68 3.91
CA ASN A 161 -10.17 -5.89 4.75
C ASN A 161 -9.81 -5.85 6.24
N LEU A 162 -8.56 -6.18 6.60
CA LEU A 162 -8.07 -6.10 7.97
C LEU A 162 -8.02 -4.66 8.52
N HIS A 163 -8.07 -3.66 7.65
CA HIS A 163 -8.06 -2.24 8.01
C HIS A 163 -9.47 -1.62 8.08
N GLY A 164 -10.50 -2.37 7.71
CA GLY A 164 -11.87 -1.92 7.77
C GLY A 164 -12.51 -2.10 9.15
N MET A 165 -13.47 -1.25 9.49
CA MET A 165 -14.23 -1.32 10.75
C MET A 165 -14.93 -2.66 10.94
N LYS A 166 -15.38 -3.30 9.86
CA LYS A 166 -16.09 -4.58 9.90
C LYS A 166 -15.19 -5.76 10.31
N SER A 167 -13.87 -5.61 10.22
CA SER A 167 -12.94 -6.62 10.73
C SER A 167 -13.01 -6.80 12.25
N TYR A 168 -13.57 -5.82 12.96
CA TYR A 168 -13.75 -5.84 14.43
C TYR A 168 -15.21 -6.06 14.85
N VAL A 169 -16.14 -6.13 13.89
CA VAL A 169 -17.55 -6.40 14.16
C VAL A 169 -17.79 -7.91 14.05
N PHE A 170 -18.22 -8.52 15.13
CA PHE A 170 -18.54 -9.95 15.15
C PHE A 170 -19.94 -10.16 14.62
N GLU A 171 -20.05 -10.77 13.42
CA GLU A 171 -21.28 -11.29 12.84
C GLU A 171 -21.13 -12.81 12.75
N GLU A 172 -22.05 -13.56 13.37
CA GLU A 172 -22.03 -15.03 13.35
C GLU A 172 -22.14 -15.54 11.89
N GLY A 173 -21.16 -16.36 11.47
CA GLY A 173 -21.09 -16.85 10.07
C GLY A 173 -20.62 -15.83 9.05
N GLY A 174 -20.13 -14.66 9.50
CA GLY A 174 -19.61 -13.61 8.63
C GLY A 174 -18.42 -14.08 7.77
N LYS A 175 -18.35 -13.53 6.54
CA LYS A 175 -17.19 -13.68 5.64
C LYS A 175 -16.50 -12.33 5.49
N PRO A 176 -15.21 -12.29 5.10
CA PRO A 176 -14.57 -11.03 4.72
C PRO A 176 -15.42 -10.27 3.70
N TYR A 177 -15.64 -8.98 3.92
CA TYR A 177 -16.46 -8.13 3.07
C TYR A 177 -15.74 -7.82 1.77
N THR A 178 -15.80 -8.78 0.83
CA THR A 178 -15.09 -8.73 -0.45
C THR A 178 -16.09 -9.00 -1.58
N GLU A 179 -15.96 -8.28 -2.69
CA GLU A 179 -16.73 -8.58 -3.89
C GLU A 179 -16.44 -10.02 -4.35
N PRO A 180 -17.43 -10.71 -4.97
CA PRO A 180 -17.22 -12.03 -5.54
C PRO A 180 -16.07 -12.03 -6.57
N GLU A 181 -15.25 -13.09 -6.57
CA GLU A 181 -14.04 -13.17 -7.39
C GLU A 181 -14.29 -13.02 -8.89
N GLU A 182 -15.46 -13.44 -9.36
CA GLU A 182 -15.90 -13.28 -10.76
C GLU A 182 -16.04 -11.81 -11.19
N LYS A 183 -16.21 -10.88 -10.25
CA LYS A 183 -16.26 -9.43 -10.52
C LYS A 183 -14.89 -8.76 -10.50
N TRP A 184 -13.86 -9.42 -9.95
CA TRP A 184 -12.55 -8.80 -9.78
C TRP A 184 -11.92 -8.31 -11.08
N PRO A 185 -11.98 -9.04 -12.21
CA PRO A 185 -11.41 -8.56 -13.47
C PRO A 185 -12.02 -7.23 -13.93
N GLU A 186 -13.31 -7.03 -13.77
CA GLU A 186 -13.99 -5.77 -14.11
C GLU A 186 -13.55 -4.64 -13.17
N ILE A 187 -13.49 -4.90 -11.86
CA ILE A 187 -13.07 -3.93 -10.84
C ILE A 187 -11.61 -3.53 -11.07
N ILE A 188 -10.73 -4.50 -11.37
CA ILE A 188 -9.31 -4.25 -11.66
C ILE A 188 -9.18 -3.32 -12.86
N ASN A 189 -9.81 -3.66 -13.99
CA ASN A 189 -9.73 -2.88 -15.22
C ASN A 189 -10.30 -1.47 -15.05
N SER A 190 -11.48 -1.35 -14.45
CA SER A 190 -12.12 -0.05 -14.21
C SER A 190 -11.30 0.84 -13.25
N THR A 191 -10.64 0.24 -12.26
CA THR A 191 -9.75 0.97 -11.35
C THR A 191 -8.51 1.47 -12.05
N ILE A 192 -7.86 0.63 -12.87
CA ILE A 192 -6.68 1.01 -13.66
C ILE A 192 -7.02 2.15 -14.62
N ASP A 193 -8.15 2.05 -15.33
CA ASP A 193 -8.60 3.07 -16.28
C ASP A 193 -8.90 4.41 -15.59
N SER A 194 -9.60 4.37 -14.46
CA SER A 194 -9.93 5.55 -13.68
C SER A 194 -8.67 6.21 -13.10
N TYR A 195 -7.74 5.40 -12.60
CA TYR A 195 -6.46 5.88 -12.08
C TYR A 195 -5.64 6.55 -13.19
N SER A 196 -5.50 5.89 -14.35
CA SER A 196 -4.78 6.41 -15.50
C SER A 196 -5.35 7.75 -15.97
N LYS A 197 -6.67 7.81 -16.21
CA LYS A 197 -7.35 9.04 -16.65
C LYS A 197 -7.20 10.17 -15.64
N GLY A 198 -7.41 9.88 -14.34
CA GLY A 198 -7.31 10.89 -13.29
C GLY A 198 -5.90 11.43 -13.13
N PHE A 199 -4.89 10.56 -13.17
CA PHE A 199 -3.49 10.94 -13.01
C PHE A 199 -2.99 11.74 -14.21
N LEU A 200 -3.21 11.25 -15.43
CA LEU A 200 -2.78 11.93 -16.66
C LEU A 200 -3.48 13.29 -16.84
N GLY A 201 -4.78 13.37 -16.53
CA GLY A 201 -5.50 14.64 -16.56
C GLY A 201 -4.97 15.66 -15.54
N ALA A 202 -4.53 15.20 -14.36
CA ALA A 202 -3.87 16.07 -13.38
C ALA A 202 -2.51 16.56 -13.88
N LEU A 203 -1.70 15.69 -14.53
CA LEU A 203 -0.41 16.09 -15.12
C LEU A 203 -0.55 17.11 -16.25
N GLU A 204 -1.52 16.92 -17.15
CA GLU A 204 -1.82 17.90 -18.19
C GLU A 204 -2.17 19.27 -17.60
N SER A 205 -2.96 19.28 -16.52
CA SER A 205 -3.31 20.52 -15.83
C SER A 205 -2.10 21.23 -15.19
N ILE A 206 -1.07 20.47 -14.78
CA ILE A 206 0.18 21.02 -14.25
C ILE A 206 1.03 21.58 -15.40
N LYS A 207 1.18 20.84 -16.53
CA LYS A 207 1.94 21.27 -17.69
C LYS A 207 1.41 22.56 -18.31
N ASN A 208 0.08 22.73 -18.32
CA ASN A 208 -0.57 23.92 -18.90
C ASN A 208 -0.49 25.18 -18.00
N LYS A 209 -0.02 25.05 -16.74
CA LYS A 209 0.15 26.18 -15.81
C LYS A 209 1.59 26.71 -15.74
N ASN A 210 2.55 25.99 -16.31
CA ASN A 210 3.95 26.37 -16.41
C ASN A 210 4.29 26.84 -17.83
#